data_fc743edeb3fd47bbf51933ece73ff370
#
_entry.id   fc743edeb3fd47bbf51933ece73ff370
#
_cell.length_a   1.000
_cell.length_b   1.000
_cell.length_c   1.000
_cell.angle_alpha   90.00
_cell.angle_beta   90.00
_cell.angle_gamma   90.00
#
_symmetry.space_group_name_H-M   'P 1'
#
loop_
_entity.id
_entity.type
_entity.pdbx_description
1 polymer ?
#
loop_
_entity_poly.entity_id
_entity_poly.type
_entity_poly.pdbx_seq_one_letter_code
_entity_poly.pdbx_strand_id
1 'polypeptide(L)'
;MDFAPVVDLALEASRNVMRSRAVSADPKQAIVYAREFLAGLRSAGVIGAAKHFPGLGEANLDTHHELPSVNKSFNNLWAEDLVPYRVMRRELQMVLVGHANYPTVTHDGTPASLSKKWVSQVLRQKIGYRGLVVSDDLEMGGVLKAGPIEQAAVQHIRAGGDLCLICHEEGGILRSFEALIHQAERDRKFAQRVKESAARVLAFKKKSSQLKRVAPQPSPEKIEKLSRALWEFGEQVRLEAIKRNSSRREQA
;
A
#
# COMPACT_ATOMS: atom_id res chain seq x y z
N MET A 1 -9.16 9.91 3.00
CA MET A 1 -8.38 8.68 3.29
C MET A 1 -6.91 9.03 3.21
N ASP A 2 -6.06 8.22 3.83
CA ASP A 2 -4.60 8.36 3.78
C ASP A 2 -3.98 7.02 3.34
N PHE A 3 -3.04 7.06 2.39
CA PHE A 3 -2.29 5.88 1.94
C PHE A 3 -1.10 5.60 2.87
N ALA A 4 -1.39 5.42 4.13
CA ALA A 4 -0.50 5.10 5.24
C ALA A 4 -1.23 4.18 6.25
N PRO A 5 -0.52 3.44 7.10
CA PRO A 5 0.92 3.44 7.34
C PRO A 5 1.72 2.61 6.32
N VAL A 6 3.02 2.92 6.25
CA VAL A 6 4.01 2.04 5.63
C VAL A 6 4.33 0.92 6.63
N VAL A 7 4.18 -0.34 6.18
CA VAL A 7 4.49 -1.54 6.95
C VAL A 7 5.63 -2.37 6.35
N ASP A 8 6.27 -1.82 5.31
CA ASP A 8 7.50 -2.39 4.75
C ASP A 8 8.61 -2.44 5.81
N LEU A 9 9.42 -3.49 5.78
CA LEU A 9 10.52 -3.65 6.71
C LEU A 9 11.69 -2.74 6.33
N ALA A 10 12.29 -2.09 7.34
CA ALA A 10 13.44 -1.20 7.19
C ALA A 10 14.74 -2.02 7.04
N LEU A 11 14.87 -2.74 5.92
CA LEU A 11 16.06 -3.53 5.61
C LEU A 11 17.11 -2.65 4.91
N GLU A 12 18.38 -3.05 5.03
CA GLU A 12 19.50 -2.30 4.44
C GLU A 12 19.36 -2.15 2.92
N ALA A 13 18.89 -3.19 2.23
CA ALA A 13 18.69 -3.18 0.78
C ALA A 13 17.74 -2.07 0.30
N SER A 14 16.70 -1.74 1.07
CA SER A 14 15.71 -0.70 0.72
C SER A 14 15.99 0.66 1.35
N ARG A 15 17.10 0.83 2.06
CA ARG A 15 17.39 2.04 2.84
C ARG A 15 17.33 3.33 2.01
N ASN A 16 17.87 3.31 0.79
CA ASN A 16 17.87 4.48 -0.09
C ASN A 16 16.48 4.80 -0.67
N VAL A 17 15.62 3.79 -0.82
CA VAL A 17 14.26 3.91 -1.36
C VAL A 17 13.27 4.25 -0.27
N MET A 18 13.29 3.49 0.82
CA MET A 18 12.32 3.63 1.92
C MET A 18 12.67 4.77 2.88
N ARG A 19 13.97 5.03 3.09
CA ARG A 19 14.48 6.08 4.00
C ARG A 19 13.80 6.01 5.38
N SER A 20 13.27 7.14 5.86
CA SER A 20 12.55 7.21 7.14
C SER A 20 11.09 6.74 7.08
N ARG A 21 10.60 6.27 5.92
CA ARG A 21 9.21 5.77 5.79
C ARG A 21 9.02 4.40 6.44
N ALA A 22 10.02 3.52 6.38
CA ALA A 22 9.99 2.24 7.07
C ALA A 22 10.56 2.39 8.48
N VAL A 23 9.86 1.88 9.48
CA VAL A 23 10.15 2.16 10.90
C VAL A 23 11.04 1.13 11.57
N SER A 24 11.00 -0.13 11.13
CA SER A 24 11.77 -1.21 11.76
C SER A 24 11.98 -2.38 10.80
N ALA A 25 13.11 -3.08 10.97
CA ALA A 25 13.35 -4.37 10.34
C ALA A 25 12.61 -5.53 11.06
N ASP A 26 12.16 -5.32 12.29
CA ASP A 26 11.33 -6.29 13.02
C ASP A 26 9.85 -6.13 12.68
N PRO A 27 9.21 -7.14 12.07
CA PRO A 27 7.80 -7.07 11.72
C PRO A 27 6.86 -6.86 12.92
N LYS A 28 7.26 -7.27 14.13
CA LYS A 28 6.47 -7.03 15.35
C LYS A 28 6.43 -5.54 15.70
N GLN A 29 7.55 -4.84 15.57
CA GLN A 29 7.62 -3.40 15.79
C GLN A 29 6.87 -2.63 14.71
N ALA A 30 6.97 -3.07 13.45
CA ALA A 30 6.19 -2.50 12.35
C ALA A 30 4.67 -2.63 12.60
N ILE A 31 4.20 -3.76 13.17
CA ILE A 31 2.80 -3.96 13.56
C ILE A 31 2.38 -3.01 14.68
N VAL A 32 3.18 -2.86 15.73
CA VAL A 32 2.88 -1.94 16.83
C VAL A 32 2.72 -0.52 16.30
N TYR A 33 3.70 -0.05 15.54
CA TYR A 33 3.64 1.26 14.89
C TYR A 33 2.39 1.43 14.02
N ALA A 34 2.11 0.44 13.16
CA ALA A 34 0.98 0.52 12.25
C ALA A 34 -0.38 0.58 12.98
N ARG A 35 -0.53 -0.14 14.09
CA ARG A 35 -1.74 -0.09 14.93
C ARG A 35 -1.96 1.27 15.55
N GLU A 36 -0.92 1.86 16.12
CA GLU A 36 -1.00 3.21 16.71
C GLU A 36 -1.28 4.27 15.64
N PHE A 37 -0.61 4.18 14.49
CA PHE A 37 -0.86 5.07 13.36
C PHE A 37 -2.32 4.99 12.89
N LEU A 38 -2.82 3.77 12.67
CA LEU A 38 -4.22 3.54 12.27
C LEU A 38 -5.21 3.97 13.35
N ALA A 39 -4.88 3.84 14.64
CA ALA A 39 -5.70 4.33 15.73
C ALA A 39 -5.81 5.87 15.69
N GLY A 40 -4.69 6.56 15.45
CA GLY A 40 -4.66 8.01 15.24
C GLY A 40 -5.52 8.45 14.05
N LEU A 41 -5.38 7.81 12.90
CA LEU A 41 -6.21 8.09 11.71
C LEU A 41 -7.70 7.87 12.01
N ARG A 42 -8.05 6.77 12.66
CA ARG A 42 -9.46 6.48 13.02
C ARG A 42 -10.04 7.52 13.95
N SER A 43 -9.28 7.99 14.95
CA SER A 43 -9.72 9.05 15.87
C SER A 43 -10.04 10.35 15.15
N ALA A 44 -9.29 10.65 14.09
CA ALA A 44 -9.51 11.80 13.21
C ALA A 44 -10.59 11.56 12.14
N GLY A 45 -11.18 10.37 12.07
CA GLY A 45 -12.16 10.02 11.04
C GLY A 45 -11.53 9.76 9.66
N VAL A 46 -10.24 9.41 9.59
CA VAL A 46 -9.52 9.11 8.36
C VAL A 46 -9.34 7.60 8.19
N ILE A 47 -9.53 7.10 6.97
CA ILE A 47 -9.29 5.71 6.61
C ILE A 47 -7.85 5.56 6.19
N GLY A 48 -7.13 4.60 6.79
CA GLY A 48 -5.76 4.28 6.43
C GLY A 48 -5.65 3.09 5.49
N ALA A 49 -4.57 3.05 4.70
CA ALA A 49 -4.20 1.93 3.84
C ALA A 49 -2.78 1.47 4.14
N ALA A 50 -2.63 0.23 4.60
CA ALA A 50 -1.30 -0.35 4.81
C ALA A 50 -0.61 -0.62 3.48
N LYS A 51 0.70 -0.29 3.37
CA LYS A 51 1.48 -0.37 2.14
C LYS A 51 2.94 -0.74 2.40
N HIS A 52 3.62 -1.30 1.39
CA HIS A 52 3.19 -1.68 0.05
C HIS A 52 3.16 -3.22 -0.03
N PHE A 53 1.99 -3.83 -0.08
CA PHE A 53 1.91 -5.29 -0.21
C PHE A 53 2.54 -5.76 -1.52
N PRO A 54 3.32 -6.88 -1.56
CA PRO A 54 3.61 -7.83 -0.46
C PRO A 54 4.80 -7.43 0.43
N GLY A 55 5.52 -6.36 0.14
CA GLY A 55 6.63 -5.81 0.93
C GLY A 55 7.80 -5.36 0.06
N LEU A 56 8.29 -4.14 0.28
CA LEU A 56 9.40 -3.52 -0.46
C LEU A 56 10.72 -3.52 0.34
N GLY A 57 10.82 -4.33 1.41
CA GLY A 57 11.99 -4.33 2.30
C GLY A 57 13.32 -4.65 1.61
N GLU A 58 13.31 -5.39 0.51
CA GLU A 58 14.50 -5.66 -0.32
C GLU A 58 14.50 -4.95 -1.68
N ALA A 59 13.58 -4.01 -1.93
CA ALA A 59 13.57 -3.23 -3.16
C ALA A 59 14.77 -2.26 -3.18
N ASN A 60 15.61 -2.38 -4.18
CA ASN A 60 16.82 -1.55 -4.35
C ASN A 60 16.64 -0.40 -5.33
N LEU A 61 15.52 -0.34 -6.05
CA LEU A 61 15.17 0.68 -7.03
C LEU A 61 13.86 1.38 -6.64
N ASP A 62 13.76 2.66 -7.01
CA ASP A 62 12.55 3.44 -6.78
C ASP A 62 11.46 3.04 -7.79
N THR A 63 10.32 2.59 -7.28
CA THR A 63 9.16 2.17 -8.06
C THR A 63 8.56 3.28 -8.93
N HIS A 64 8.87 4.55 -8.66
CA HIS A 64 8.39 5.68 -9.47
C HIS A 64 9.02 5.72 -10.87
N HIS A 65 10.24 5.20 -11.02
CA HIS A 65 10.99 5.26 -12.28
C HIS A 65 11.20 3.90 -12.91
N GLU A 66 11.33 2.85 -12.12
CA GLU A 66 11.65 1.51 -12.57
C GLU A 66 10.79 0.46 -11.87
N LEU A 67 10.77 -0.75 -12.43
CA LEU A 67 10.15 -1.91 -11.80
C LEU A 67 11.20 -2.63 -10.95
N PRO A 68 11.24 -2.40 -9.63
CA PRO A 68 12.21 -3.10 -8.79
C PRO A 68 11.87 -4.58 -8.70
N SER A 69 12.92 -5.40 -8.59
CA SER A 69 12.79 -6.84 -8.35
C SER A 69 13.19 -7.17 -6.92
N VAL A 70 12.33 -7.90 -6.23
CA VAL A 70 12.56 -8.46 -4.91
C VAL A 70 12.83 -9.95 -5.06
N ASN A 71 14.08 -10.37 -4.88
CA ASN A 71 14.53 -11.75 -5.12
C ASN A 71 14.37 -12.67 -3.90
N LYS A 72 13.50 -12.31 -2.97
CA LYS A 72 13.21 -13.04 -1.75
C LYS A 72 12.32 -14.25 -2.02
N SER A 73 12.63 -15.39 -1.43
CA SER A 73 11.79 -16.59 -1.54
C SER A 73 10.42 -16.36 -0.90
N PHE A 74 9.40 -17.11 -1.34
CA PHE A 74 8.07 -17.03 -0.73
C PHE A 74 8.09 -17.35 0.78
N ASN A 75 8.91 -18.31 1.20
CA ASN A 75 9.03 -18.66 2.62
C ASN A 75 9.59 -17.52 3.47
N ASN A 76 10.61 -16.82 2.97
CA ASN A 76 11.17 -15.66 3.65
C ASN A 76 10.19 -14.50 3.68
N LEU A 77 9.54 -14.18 2.54
CA LEU A 77 8.46 -13.17 2.52
C LEU A 77 7.34 -13.52 3.51
N TRP A 78 6.96 -14.81 3.59
CA TRP A 78 5.94 -15.27 4.52
C TRP A 78 6.36 -15.12 5.97
N ALA A 79 7.62 -15.39 6.29
CA ALA A 79 8.16 -15.31 7.64
C ALA A 79 8.41 -13.87 8.11
N GLU A 80 8.57 -12.92 7.18
CA GLU A 80 8.99 -11.55 7.47
C GLU A 80 8.01 -10.50 6.91
N ASP A 81 8.10 -10.16 5.62
CA ASP A 81 7.38 -9.03 5.00
C ASP A 81 5.85 -9.18 5.04
N LEU A 82 5.35 -10.42 4.94
CA LEU A 82 3.91 -10.70 4.98
C LEU A 82 3.34 -10.81 6.40
N VAL A 83 4.17 -10.77 7.45
CA VAL A 83 3.71 -10.89 8.84
C VAL A 83 2.76 -9.76 9.24
N PRO A 84 3.03 -8.47 8.96
CA PRO A 84 2.10 -7.39 9.26
C PRO A 84 0.71 -7.61 8.64
N TYR A 85 0.66 -7.98 7.37
CA TYR A 85 -0.60 -8.23 6.65
C TYR A 85 -1.37 -9.43 7.19
N ARG A 86 -0.66 -10.49 7.60
CA ARG A 86 -1.26 -11.71 8.18
C ARG A 86 -1.86 -11.45 9.56
N VAL A 87 -1.09 -10.77 10.41
CA VAL A 87 -1.51 -10.48 11.79
C VAL A 87 -2.65 -9.48 11.80
N MET A 88 -2.52 -8.40 11.01
CA MET A 88 -3.48 -7.30 11.00
C MET A 88 -4.63 -7.48 10.01
N ARG A 89 -4.78 -8.62 9.33
CA ARG A 89 -5.76 -8.82 8.22
C ARG A 89 -7.21 -8.45 8.53
N ARG A 90 -7.60 -8.46 9.80
CA ARG A 90 -8.96 -8.07 10.25
C ARG A 90 -9.06 -6.61 10.71
N GLU A 91 -7.91 -5.98 10.94
CA GLU A 91 -7.79 -4.59 11.42
C GLU A 91 -7.62 -3.62 10.26
N LEU A 92 -6.99 -4.08 9.17
CA LEU A 92 -6.73 -3.27 7.97
C LEU A 92 -8.01 -3.07 7.16
N GLN A 93 -8.43 -1.82 7.02
CA GLN A 93 -9.58 -1.45 6.18
C GLN A 93 -9.23 -1.49 4.70
N MET A 94 -8.00 -1.09 4.36
CA MET A 94 -7.48 -1.05 2.99
C MET A 94 -6.02 -1.51 2.96
N VAL A 95 -5.65 -2.20 1.88
CA VAL A 95 -4.27 -2.60 1.56
C VAL A 95 -3.94 -2.07 0.18
N LEU A 96 -2.83 -1.34 0.09
CA LEU A 96 -2.27 -0.87 -1.17
C LEU A 96 -1.19 -1.85 -1.64
N VAL A 97 -1.33 -2.28 -2.90
CA VAL A 97 -0.43 -3.25 -3.53
C VAL A 97 0.58 -2.50 -4.38
N GLY A 98 1.85 -2.64 -4.04
CA GLY A 98 2.96 -1.97 -4.73
C GLY A 98 3.32 -2.59 -6.08
N HIS A 99 4.16 -1.88 -6.81
CA HIS A 99 4.59 -2.22 -8.17
C HIS A 99 5.99 -2.87 -8.20
N ALA A 100 6.27 -3.82 -7.32
CA ALA A 100 7.51 -4.60 -7.42
C ALA A 100 7.26 -5.95 -8.09
N ASN A 101 8.29 -6.48 -8.75
CA ASN A 101 8.35 -7.82 -9.29
C ASN A 101 8.96 -8.78 -8.26
N TYR A 102 8.49 -10.01 -8.22
CA TYR A 102 8.95 -11.08 -7.31
C TYR A 102 9.28 -12.36 -8.10
N PRO A 103 10.37 -12.36 -8.88
CA PRO A 103 10.63 -13.41 -9.88
C PRO A 103 10.79 -14.80 -9.27
N THR A 104 11.28 -14.92 -8.03
CA THR A 104 11.39 -16.20 -7.32
C THR A 104 10.04 -16.79 -6.89
N VAL A 105 8.94 -16.02 -6.98
CA VAL A 105 7.59 -16.43 -6.57
C VAL A 105 6.64 -16.55 -7.75
N THR A 106 6.69 -15.61 -8.68
CA THR A 106 5.80 -15.56 -9.85
C THR A 106 6.42 -16.15 -11.10
N HIS A 107 7.76 -16.20 -11.18
CA HIS A 107 8.53 -16.66 -12.34
C HIS A 107 8.25 -15.86 -13.62
N ASP A 108 7.71 -14.66 -13.48
CA ASP A 108 7.44 -13.72 -14.56
C ASP A 108 7.80 -12.29 -14.12
N GLY A 109 7.75 -11.35 -15.03
CA GLY A 109 8.03 -9.94 -14.77
C GLY A 109 6.82 -9.13 -14.32
N THR A 110 5.71 -9.78 -13.93
CA THR A 110 4.45 -9.10 -13.60
C THR A 110 4.57 -8.35 -12.27
N PRO A 111 4.28 -7.04 -12.21
CA PRO A 111 4.20 -6.31 -10.95
C PRO A 111 3.18 -6.93 -9.99
N ALA A 112 3.46 -6.91 -8.70
CA ALA A 112 2.58 -7.53 -7.70
C ALA A 112 1.14 -7.00 -7.76
N SER A 113 0.96 -5.70 -8.03
CA SER A 113 -0.35 -5.06 -8.20
C SER A 113 -1.18 -5.63 -9.35
N LEU A 114 -0.54 -6.19 -10.37
CA LEU A 114 -1.18 -6.80 -11.55
C LEU A 114 -1.22 -8.33 -11.47
N SER A 115 -0.63 -8.92 -10.44
CA SER A 115 -0.44 -10.36 -10.30
C SER A 115 -1.60 -11.05 -9.57
N LYS A 116 -2.28 -11.97 -10.26
CA LYS A 116 -3.29 -12.85 -9.65
C LYS A 116 -2.69 -13.68 -8.50
N LYS A 117 -1.41 -14.06 -8.61
CA LYS A 117 -0.69 -14.76 -7.54
C LYS A 117 -0.70 -13.95 -6.26
N TRP A 118 -0.30 -12.69 -6.32
CA TRP A 118 -0.19 -11.85 -5.14
C TRP A 118 -1.56 -11.39 -4.62
N VAL A 119 -2.40 -10.87 -5.48
CA VAL A 119 -3.68 -10.26 -5.04
C VAL A 119 -4.70 -11.34 -4.68
N SER A 120 -4.98 -12.30 -5.57
CA SER A 120 -6.02 -13.31 -5.32
C SER A 120 -5.51 -14.44 -4.44
N GLN A 121 -4.39 -15.11 -4.83
CA GLN A 121 -3.99 -16.34 -4.16
C GLN A 121 -3.34 -16.08 -2.82
N VAL A 122 -2.43 -15.09 -2.71
CA VAL A 122 -1.75 -14.80 -1.45
C VAL A 122 -2.61 -13.92 -0.55
N LEU A 123 -2.96 -12.70 -0.98
CA LEU A 123 -3.65 -11.75 -0.11
C LEU A 123 -5.08 -12.20 0.23
N ARG A 124 -5.90 -12.53 -0.78
CA ARG A 124 -7.30 -12.90 -0.57
C ARG A 124 -7.47 -14.31 0.01
N GLN A 125 -6.80 -15.31 -0.57
CA GLN A 125 -7.04 -16.71 -0.21
C GLN A 125 -6.15 -17.17 0.96
N LYS A 126 -4.82 -17.04 0.83
CA LYS A 126 -3.88 -17.59 1.83
C LYS A 126 -3.85 -16.77 3.12
N ILE A 127 -3.81 -15.44 3.04
CA ILE A 127 -3.88 -14.53 4.20
C ILE A 127 -5.32 -14.39 4.70
N GLY A 128 -6.31 -14.51 3.82
CA GLY A 128 -7.72 -14.38 4.16
C GLY A 128 -8.18 -12.93 4.32
N TYR A 129 -7.52 -11.98 3.65
CA TYR A 129 -7.85 -10.57 3.72
C TYR A 129 -9.22 -10.26 3.05
N ARG A 130 -10.07 -9.48 3.72
CA ARG A 130 -11.45 -9.18 3.29
C ARG A 130 -11.72 -7.69 3.07
N GLY A 131 -10.79 -6.79 3.43
CA GLY A 131 -10.90 -5.35 3.19
C GLY A 131 -10.71 -4.97 1.72
N LEU A 132 -10.64 -3.67 1.44
CA LEU A 132 -10.42 -3.18 0.08
C LEU A 132 -8.95 -3.34 -0.34
N VAL A 133 -8.75 -3.70 -1.60
CA VAL A 133 -7.44 -3.76 -2.25
C VAL A 133 -7.37 -2.67 -3.29
N VAL A 134 -6.39 -1.77 -3.14
CA VAL A 134 -6.12 -0.69 -4.08
C VAL A 134 -4.76 -0.91 -4.72
N SER A 135 -4.60 -0.57 -5.99
CA SER A 135 -3.28 -0.52 -6.62
C SER A 135 -2.46 0.63 -6.03
N ASP A 136 -1.14 0.58 -6.15
CA ASP A 136 -0.36 1.81 -6.16
C ASP A 136 -0.68 2.62 -7.41
N ASP A 137 -0.14 3.82 -7.54
CA ASP A 137 -0.45 4.70 -8.67
C ASP A 137 -0.04 4.06 -10.00
N LEU A 138 -1.04 3.79 -10.86
CA LEU A 138 -0.83 3.14 -12.15
C LEU A 138 -0.08 4.01 -13.16
N GLU A 139 0.16 5.29 -12.85
CA GLU A 139 1.00 6.19 -13.64
C GLU A 139 2.50 6.06 -13.33
N MET A 140 2.85 5.23 -12.33
CA MET A 140 4.27 5.01 -11.98
C MET A 140 5.01 4.28 -13.11
N GLY A 141 6.24 4.73 -13.39
CA GLY A 141 7.07 4.21 -14.49
C GLY A 141 7.31 2.70 -14.46
N GLY A 142 7.36 2.10 -13.26
CA GLY A 142 7.50 0.65 -13.11
C GLY A 142 6.34 -0.15 -13.70
N VAL A 143 5.12 0.40 -13.72
CA VAL A 143 3.95 -0.24 -14.34
C VAL A 143 3.83 0.13 -15.81
N LEU A 144 4.05 1.40 -16.16
CA LEU A 144 3.93 1.88 -17.54
C LEU A 144 4.92 1.21 -18.50
N LYS A 145 6.07 0.73 -17.99
CA LYS A 145 7.00 -0.10 -18.77
C LYS A 145 6.41 -1.47 -19.13
N ALA A 146 5.46 -1.97 -18.37
CA ALA A 146 4.79 -3.26 -18.66
C ALA A 146 3.62 -3.12 -19.65
N GLY A 147 3.15 -1.90 -19.92
CA GLY A 147 2.05 -1.62 -20.84
C GLY A 147 1.30 -0.34 -20.50
N PRO A 148 0.32 0.03 -21.34
CA PRO A 148 -0.45 1.25 -21.13
C PRO A 148 -1.37 1.15 -19.89
N ILE A 149 -1.67 2.31 -19.30
CA ILE A 149 -2.38 2.43 -18.02
C ILE A 149 -3.75 1.74 -18.02
N GLU A 150 -4.48 1.80 -19.13
CA GLU A 150 -5.77 1.16 -19.30
C GLU A 150 -5.69 -0.37 -19.22
N GLN A 151 -4.60 -0.97 -19.72
CA GLN A 151 -4.35 -2.41 -19.57
C GLN A 151 -3.96 -2.75 -18.13
N ALA A 152 -3.17 -1.91 -17.47
CA ALA A 152 -2.81 -2.07 -16.07
C ALA A 152 -4.06 -2.04 -15.18
N ALA A 153 -5.01 -1.12 -15.42
CA ALA A 153 -6.27 -1.04 -14.70
C ALA A 153 -7.10 -2.34 -14.87
N VAL A 154 -7.25 -2.83 -16.10
CA VAL A 154 -7.94 -4.10 -16.38
C VAL A 154 -7.25 -5.27 -15.68
N GLN A 155 -5.92 -5.36 -15.73
CA GLN A 155 -5.17 -6.44 -15.10
C GLN A 155 -5.26 -6.38 -13.57
N HIS A 156 -5.21 -5.19 -12.95
CA HIS A 156 -5.38 -5.05 -11.50
C HIS A 156 -6.73 -5.60 -11.02
N ILE A 157 -7.82 -5.21 -11.68
CA ILE A 157 -9.16 -5.72 -11.35
C ILE A 157 -9.26 -7.23 -11.61
N ARG A 158 -8.70 -7.72 -12.71
CA ARG A 158 -8.63 -9.16 -13.04
C ARG A 158 -7.83 -9.94 -12.01
N ALA A 159 -6.75 -9.38 -11.48
CA ALA A 159 -5.93 -9.97 -10.43
C ALA A 159 -6.67 -10.09 -9.08
N GLY A 160 -7.75 -9.36 -8.86
CA GLY A 160 -8.55 -9.39 -7.62
C GLY A 160 -8.56 -8.07 -6.83
N GLY A 161 -8.01 -6.99 -7.42
CA GLY A 161 -8.09 -5.64 -6.89
C GLY A 161 -9.52 -5.07 -6.91
N ASP A 162 -9.75 -4.03 -6.14
CA ASP A 162 -11.05 -3.39 -6.02
C ASP A 162 -11.04 -1.94 -6.52
N LEU A 163 -9.90 -1.25 -6.43
CA LEU A 163 -9.72 0.16 -6.78
C LEU A 163 -8.41 0.35 -7.54
N CYS A 164 -8.47 1.09 -8.63
CA CYS A 164 -7.29 1.58 -9.35
C CYS A 164 -6.96 2.99 -8.88
N LEU A 165 -5.70 3.25 -8.55
CA LEU A 165 -5.21 4.60 -8.23
C LEU A 165 -4.58 5.20 -9.48
N ILE A 166 -5.03 6.39 -9.86
CA ILE A 166 -4.53 7.19 -10.98
C ILE A 166 -4.54 8.63 -10.48
N CYS A 167 -3.37 9.27 -10.36
CA CYS A 167 -3.21 10.45 -9.53
C CYS A 167 -3.02 11.77 -10.30
N HIS A 168 -2.60 11.73 -11.56
CA HIS A 168 -2.09 12.91 -12.26
C HIS A 168 -2.87 13.26 -13.52
N GLU A 169 -3.15 12.28 -14.40
CA GLU A 169 -3.77 12.54 -15.70
C GLU A 169 -5.25 12.14 -15.75
N GLU A 170 -6.14 13.11 -15.95
CA GLU A 170 -7.57 12.87 -16.17
C GLU A 170 -7.82 11.96 -17.38
N GLY A 171 -7.07 12.12 -18.46
CA GLY A 171 -7.13 11.26 -19.63
C GLY A 171 -6.81 9.78 -19.32
N GLY A 172 -5.91 9.52 -18.37
CA GLY A 172 -5.61 8.17 -17.88
C GLY A 172 -6.81 7.55 -17.16
N ILE A 173 -7.55 8.34 -16.38
CA ILE A 173 -8.77 7.89 -15.69
C ILE A 173 -9.83 7.50 -16.71
N LEU A 174 -10.09 8.35 -17.70
CA LEU A 174 -11.11 8.10 -18.73
C LEU A 174 -10.78 6.86 -19.57
N ARG A 175 -9.54 6.75 -20.08
CA ARG A 175 -9.11 5.57 -20.85
C ARG A 175 -9.22 4.28 -20.02
N SER A 176 -8.83 4.32 -18.75
CA SER A 176 -8.93 3.16 -17.87
C SER A 176 -10.38 2.77 -17.61
N PHE A 177 -11.27 3.74 -17.41
CA PHE A 177 -12.69 3.50 -17.22
C PHE A 177 -13.33 2.87 -18.47
N GLU A 178 -13.06 3.40 -19.65
CA GLU A 178 -13.54 2.84 -20.93
C GLU A 178 -13.03 1.42 -21.15
N ALA A 179 -11.74 1.16 -20.87
CA ALA A 179 -11.15 -0.17 -21.01
C ALA A 179 -11.79 -1.20 -20.07
N LEU A 180 -12.15 -0.79 -18.85
CA LEU A 180 -12.87 -1.66 -17.90
C LEU A 180 -14.27 -2.01 -18.41
N ILE A 181 -15.00 -1.05 -18.99
CA ILE A 181 -16.31 -1.28 -19.60
C ILE A 181 -16.18 -2.25 -20.78
N HIS A 182 -15.33 -1.93 -21.75
CA HIS A 182 -15.12 -2.76 -22.94
C HIS A 182 -14.71 -4.19 -22.60
N GLN A 183 -13.83 -4.35 -21.59
CA GLN A 183 -13.44 -5.69 -21.16
C GLN A 183 -14.61 -6.44 -20.49
N ALA A 184 -15.45 -5.74 -19.71
CA ALA A 184 -16.60 -6.34 -19.04
C ALA A 184 -17.69 -6.76 -20.04
N GLU A 185 -17.88 -6.04 -21.13
CA GLU A 185 -18.83 -6.38 -22.21
C GLU A 185 -18.43 -7.65 -22.94
N ARG A 186 -17.13 -7.90 -23.11
CA ARG A 186 -16.57 -9.02 -23.88
C ARG A 186 -16.28 -10.27 -23.06
N ASP A 187 -16.10 -10.13 -21.74
CA ASP A 187 -15.67 -11.21 -20.83
C ASP A 187 -16.60 -11.28 -19.61
N ARG A 188 -17.52 -12.26 -19.63
CA ARG A 188 -18.49 -12.47 -18.53
C ARG A 188 -17.82 -12.72 -17.18
N LYS A 189 -16.64 -13.38 -17.15
CA LYS A 189 -15.90 -13.63 -15.90
C LYS A 189 -15.32 -12.32 -15.37
N PHE A 190 -14.83 -11.47 -16.27
CA PHE A 190 -14.35 -10.15 -15.89
C PHE A 190 -15.50 -9.24 -15.43
N ALA A 191 -16.63 -9.24 -16.11
CA ALA A 191 -17.84 -8.51 -15.69
C ALA A 191 -18.27 -8.91 -14.26
N GLN A 192 -18.27 -10.22 -13.97
CA GLN A 192 -18.55 -10.70 -12.61
C GLN A 192 -17.51 -10.19 -11.62
N ARG A 193 -16.22 -10.17 -11.98
CA ARG A 193 -15.15 -9.64 -11.14
C ARG A 193 -15.34 -8.14 -10.83
N VAL A 194 -15.71 -7.34 -11.84
CA VAL A 194 -16.03 -5.91 -11.66
C VAL A 194 -17.21 -5.73 -10.70
N LYS A 195 -18.30 -6.50 -10.87
CA LYS A 195 -19.47 -6.47 -9.97
C LYS A 195 -19.09 -6.76 -8.52
N GLU A 196 -18.24 -7.76 -8.29
CA GLU A 196 -17.76 -8.11 -6.95
C GLU A 196 -16.89 -7.01 -6.32
N SER A 197 -16.02 -6.35 -7.12
CA SER A 197 -15.23 -5.20 -6.67
C SER A 197 -16.14 -4.03 -6.31
N ALA A 198 -17.06 -3.67 -7.20
CA ALA A 198 -18.02 -2.59 -6.97
C ALA A 198 -18.88 -2.85 -5.72
N ALA A 199 -19.36 -4.09 -5.55
CA ALA A 199 -20.13 -4.47 -4.37
C ALA A 199 -19.34 -4.29 -3.07
N ARG A 200 -18.04 -4.68 -3.05
CA ARG A 200 -17.16 -4.46 -1.89
C ARG A 200 -16.95 -2.97 -1.59
N VAL A 201 -16.68 -2.17 -2.62
CA VAL A 201 -16.49 -0.72 -2.48
C VAL A 201 -17.76 -0.04 -1.97
N LEU A 202 -18.92 -0.37 -2.53
CA LEU A 202 -20.21 0.18 -2.10
C LEU A 202 -20.56 -0.23 -0.67
N ALA A 203 -20.34 -1.51 -0.32
CA ALA A 203 -20.55 -1.99 1.05
C ALA A 203 -19.62 -1.29 2.05
N PHE A 204 -18.35 -1.07 1.67
CA PHE A 204 -17.39 -0.33 2.47
C PHE A 204 -17.83 1.13 2.68
N LYS A 205 -18.21 1.83 1.61
CA LYS A 205 -18.72 3.21 1.68
C LYS A 205 -19.97 3.29 2.57
N LYS A 206 -20.91 2.36 2.42
CA LYS A 206 -22.16 2.32 3.21
C LYS A 206 -21.90 2.09 4.70
N LYS A 207 -20.94 1.23 5.06
CA LYS A 207 -20.59 0.91 6.44
C LYS A 207 -19.71 1.96 7.12
N SER A 208 -18.91 2.71 6.36
CA SER A 208 -17.96 3.67 6.91
C SER A 208 -18.65 4.94 7.35
N SER A 209 -18.77 5.14 8.68
CA SER A 209 -19.22 6.40 9.26
C SER A 209 -18.27 7.57 8.97
N GLN A 210 -16.99 7.26 8.78
CA GLN A 210 -15.94 8.23 8.47
C GLN A 210 -16.18 8.95 7.13
N LEU A 211 -16.66 8.21 6.10
CA LEU A 211 -16.95 8.77 4.78
C LEU A 211 -18.24 9.62 4.75
N LYS A 212 -19.05 9.56 5.81
CA LYS A 212 -20.29 10.34 5.93
C LYS A 212 -20.09 11.67 6.67
N ARG A 213 -18.91 11.88 7.25
CA ARG A 213 -18.60 13.10 7.99
C ARG A 213 -18.08 14.16 7.02
N VAL A 214 -18.70 15.33 7.06
CA VAL A 214 -18.14 16.54 6.48
C VAL A 214 -17.34 17.21 7.59
N ALA A 215 -16.02 17.24 7.45
CA ALA A 215 -15.17 17.94 8.41
C ALA A 215 -15.24 19.45 8.10
N PRO A 216 -15.41 20.32 9.12
CA PRO A 216 -15.29 21.76 8.92
C PRO A 216 -13.85 22.11 8.53
N GLN A 217 -13.72 23.18 7.76
CA GLN A 217 -12.39 23.69 7.42
C GLN A 217 -11.66 24.12 8.71
N PRO A 218 -10.42 23.65 8.94
CA PRO A 218 -9.68 24.03 10.13
C PRO A 218 -9.30 25.52 10.10
N SER A 219 -9.27 26.17 11.28
CA SER A 219 -8.76 27.54 11.36
C SER A 219 -7.25 27.60 11.14
N PRO A 220 -6.71 28.75 10.68
CA PRO A 220 -5.26 28.93 10.52
C PRO A 220 -4.46 28.62 11.79
N GLU A 221 -4.95 29.05 12.97
CA GLU A 221 -4.29 28.79 14.25
C GLU A 221 -4.23 27.29 14.57
N LYS A 222 -5.26 26.54 14.22
CA LYS A 222 -5.30 25.09 14.41
C LYS A 222 -4.29 24.39 13.51
N ILE A 223 -4.15 24.86 12.27
CA ILE A 223 -3.14 24.35 11.32
C ILE A 223 -1.73 24.64 11.87
N GLU A 224 -1.47 25.87 12.31
CA GLU A 224 -0.17 26.26 12.87
C GLU A 224 0.18 25.43 14.11
N LYS A 225 -0.77 25.26 15.04
CA LYS A 225 -0.59 24.41 16.24
C LYS A 225 -0.23 22.97 15.89
N LEU A 226 -0.92 22.39 14.90
CA LEU A 226 -0.64 21.01 14.44
C LEU A 226 0.72 20.93 13.75
N SER A 227 1.07 21.89 12.92
CA SER A 227 2.37 21.95 12.25
C SER A 227 3.52 22.03 13.25
N ARG A 228 3.37 22.86 14.28
CA ARG A 228 4.35 22.97 15.38
C ARG A 228 4.48 21.64 16.14
N ALA A 229 3.36 21.01 16.51
CA ALA A 229 3.37 19.72 17.22
C ALA A 229 4.03 18.60 16.40
N LEU A 230 3.82 18.58 15.09
CA LEU A 230 4.48 17.65 14.17
C LEU A 230 5.99 17.91 14.09
N TRP A 231 6.40 19.16 14.03
CA TRP A 231 7.80 19.52 14.01
C TRP A 231 8.50 19.13 15.32
N GLU A 232 7.91 19.46 16.48
CA GLU A 232 8.42 19.12 17.80
C GLU A 232 8.56 17.60 17.96
N PHE A 233 7.55 16.83 17.53
CA PHE A 233 7.62 15.37 17.52
C PHE A 233 8.76 14.84 16.62
N GLY A 234 8.92 15.40 15.42
CA GLY A 234 10.01 15.05 14.51
C GLY A 234 11.39 15.30 15.14
N GLU A 235 11.58 16.43 15.83
CA GLU A 235 12.81 16.75 16.54
C GLU A 235 13.07 15.79 17.72
N GLN A 236 12.05 15.43 18.49
CA GLN A 236 12.18 14.44 19.57
C GLN A 236 12.65 13.09 19.02
N VAL A 237 12.04 12.60 17.93
CA VAL A 237 12.46 11.34 17.28
C VAL A 237 13.92 11.43 16.80
N ARG A 238 14.32 12.55 16.21
CA ARG A 238 15.69 12.79 15.73
C ARG A 238 16.70 12.75 16.88
N LEU A 239 16.40 13.43 17.98
CA LEU A 239 17.27 13.49 19.16
C LEU A 239 17.43 12.11 19.83
N GLU A 240 16.34 11.36 19.95
CA GLU A 240 16.40 10.00 20.50
C GLU A 240 17.20 9.05 19.59
N ALA A 241 17.10 9.17 18.28
CA ALA A 241 17.92 8.39 17.36
C ALA A 241 19.42 8.69 17.49
N ILE A 242 19.80 9.95 17.70
CA ILE A 242 21.19 10.35 17.94
C ILE A 242 21.72 9.74 19.24
N LYS A 243 20.98 9.86 20.35
CA LYS A 243 21.34 9.28 21.65
C LYS A 243 21.60 7.78 21.55
N ARG A 244 20.68 7.04 20.90
CA ARG A 244 20.84 5.57 20.73
C ARG A 244 22.05 5.20 19.88
N ASN A 245 22.39 5.98 18.88
CA ASN A 245 23.57 5.75 18.05
C ASN A 245 24.87 6.04 18.78
N SER A 246 24.91 7.07 19.66
CA SER A 246 26.05 7.37 20.51
C SER A 246 26.30 6.25 21.53
N SER A 247 25.26 5.81 22.22
CA SER A 247 25.35 4.72 23.20
C SER A 247 25.82 3.37 22.60
N ARG A 248 25.48 3.10 21.34
CA ARG A 248 25.96 1.91 20.62
C ARG A 248 27.42 1.98 20.23
N ARG A 249 27.96 3.19 19.96
CA ARG A 249 29.39 3.39 19.64
C ARG A 249 30.28 3.32 20.87
N GLU A 250 29.76 3.60 22.07
CA GLU A 250 30.47 3.50 23.33
C GLU A 250 30.54 2.05 23.86
N GLN A 251 29.71 1.15 23.33
CA GLN A 251 29.64 -0.27 23.73
C GLN A 251 30.33 -1.22 22.72
N ALA A 252 30.85 -0.72 21.60
CA ALA A 252 31.57 -1.45 20.55
C ALA A 252 33.03 -1.11 20.53
#